data_0b067c607e65f8d639490fe9e674113f
#
_entry.id   0b067c607e65f8d639490fe9e674113f
#
_cell.length_a   1.000
_cell.length_b   1.000
_cell.length_c   1.000
_cell.angle_alpha   90.00
_cell.angle_beta   90.00
_cell.angle_gamma   90.00
#
_symmetry.space_group_name_H-M   'P 1'
#
loop_
_entity.id
_entity.type
_entity.pdbx_description
1 polymer ?
#
loop_
_entity_poly.entity_id
_entity_poly.type
_entity_poly.pdbx_seq_one_letter_code
_entity_poly.pdbx_strand_id
1 'polypeptide(L)'
;MIAIIVAIIVVALFIGLSIFQILLAAGKPLGRFAFGGKYPEVLPKNLRIMSLVAVGIFMLGSFSVLVRVGIITIIPDSIIFVIIVWVLAIYLSLNTLMNLASESESEKKFMTPVSLSLAICLFIVAIAA
;
A
#
# COMPACT_ATOMS: atom_id res chain seq x y z
N MET A 1 19.54 8.35 -7.82
CA MET A 1 18.65 8.59 -9.00
C MET A 1 17.56 7.55 -9.12
N ILE A 2 17.92 6.28 -9.19
CA ILE A 2 16.90 5.23 -9.33
C ILE A 2 15.98 5.15 -8.10
N ALA A 3 16.53 5.31 -6.91
CA ALA A 3 15.74 5.29 -5.68
C ALA A 3 14.69 6.40 -5.65
N ILE A 4 15.00 7.58 -6.16
CA ILE A 4 14.07 8.71 -6.24
C ILE A 4 12.92 8.38 -7.21
N ILE A 5 13.22 7.83 -8.38
CA ILE A 5 12.22 7.45 -9.36
C ILE A 5 11.28 6.40 -8.79
N VAL A 6 11.85 5.37 -8.17
CA VAL A 6 11.07 4.27 -7.57
C VAL A 6 10.22 4.79 -6.41
N ALA A 7 10.77 5.71 -5.60
CA ALA A 7 10.02 6.35 -4.51
C ALA A 7 8.77 7.09 -5.02
N ILE A 8 8.90 7.80 -6.13
CA ILE A 8 7.78 8.51 -6.74
C ILE A 8 6.71 7.50 -7.20
N ILE A 9 7.12 6.38 -7.76
CA ILE A 9 6.20 5.31 -8.16
C ILE A 9 5.45 4.75 -6.94
N VAL A 10 6.18 4.50 -5.86
CA VAL A 10 5.58 4.00 -4.60
C VAL A 10 4.52 4.98 -4.09
N VAL A 11 4.85 6.27 -4.04
CA VAL A 11 3.90 7.30 -3.57
C VAL A 11 2.67 7.36 -4.47
N ALA A 12 2.85 7.31 -5.79
CA ALA A 12 1.74 7.32 -6.72
C ALA A 12 0.82 6.11 -6.51
N LEU A 13 1.38 4.91 -6.32
CA LEU A 13 0.60 3.70 -6.07
C LEU A 13 -0.12 3.77 -4.71
N PHE A 14 0.54 4.27 -3.67
CA PHE A 14 -0.10 4.44 -2.37
C PHE A 14 -1.22 5.47 -2.40
N ILE A 15 -1.07 6.55 -3.17
CA ILE A 15 -2.15 7.53 -3.36
C ILE A 15 -3.35 6.87 -4.03
N GLY A 16 -3.12 6.11 -5.09
CA GLY A 16 -4.18 5.36 -5.78
C GLY A 16 -4.91 4.39 -4.85
N LEU A 17 -4.16 3.61 -4.09
CA LEU A 17 -4.74 2.69 -3.10
C LEU A 17 -5.47 3.43 -1.98
N SER A 18 -4.96 4.58 -1.55
CA SER A 18 -5.62 5.39 -0.51
C SER A 18 -6.98 5.90 -0.99
N ILE A 19 -7.05 6.36 -2.25
CA ILE A 19 -8.32 6.78 -2.84
C ILE A 19 -9.30 5.61 -2.86
N PHE A 20 -8.86 4.43 -3.28
CA PHE A 20 -9.68 3.22 -3.27
C PHE A 20 -10.18 2.89 -1.86
N GLN A 21 -9.31 2.93 -0.85
CA GLN A 21 -9.68 2.66 0.54
C GLN A 21 -10.67 3.68 1.09
N ILE A 22 -10.53 4.95 0.71
CA ILE A 22 -11.49 5.99 1.09
C ILE A 22 -12.87 5.70 0.48
N LEU A 23 -12.92 5.26 -0.77
CA LEU A 23 -14.16 4.87 -1.43
C LEU A 23 -14.83 3.69 -0.71
N LEU A 24 -14.06 2.69 -0.31
CA LEU A 24 -14.57 1.58 0.49
C LEU A 24 -15.15 2.06 1.82
N ALA A 25 -14.41 2.92 2.51
CA ALA A 25 -14.83 3.47 3.80
C ALA A 25 -16.08 4.34 3.68
N ALA A 26 -16.25 5.02 2.54
CA ALA A 26 -17.42 5.84 2.25
C ALA A 26 -18.67 5.02 1.92
N GLY A 27 -18.54 3.69 1.81
CA GLY A 27 -19.68 2.81 1.53
C GLY A 27 -19.92 2.52 0.06
N LYS A 28 -18.95 2.77 -0.81
CA LYS A 28 -19.07 2.43 -2.22
C LYS A 28 -19.06 0.89 -2.40
N PRO A 29 -19.83 0.35 -3.35
CA PRO A 29 -19.95 -1.11 -3.53
C PRO A 29 -18.76 -1.70 -4.29
N LEU A 30 -17.57 -1.58 -3.73
CA LEU A 30 -16.31 -2.03 -4.31
C LEU A 30 -15.67 -3.18 -3.53
N GLY A 31 -16.44 -3.81 -2.64
CA GLY A 31 -15.91 -4.86 -1.76
C GLY A 31 -15.34 -6.07 -2.47
N ARG A 32 -15.72 -6.30 -3.74
CA ARG A 32 -15.17 -7.41 -4.52
C ARG A 32 -13.67 -7.30 -4.78
N PHE A 33 -13.10 -6.11 -4.60
CA PHE A 33 -11.67 -5.87 -4.79
C PHE A 33 -10.87 -5.97 -3.49
N ALA A 34 -11.50 -6.31 -2.38
CA ALA A 34 -10.87 -6.26 -1.07
C ALA A 34 -11.33 -7.40 -0.16
N PHE A 35 -10.51 -7.71 0.84
CA PHE A 35 -10.82 -8.68 1.90
C PHE A 35 -11.28 -10.04 1.36
N GLY A 36 -10.60 -10.55 0.33
CA GLY A 36 -10.91 -11.83 -0.29
C GLY A 36 -12.21 -11.85 -1.10
N GLY A 37 -12.85 -10.71 -1.28
CA GLY A 37 -14.14 -10.60 -1.98
C GLY A 37 -15.32 -11.14 -1.18
N LYS A 38 -15.13 -11.38 0.12
CA LYS A 38 -16.16 -11.94 1.01
C LYS A 38 -17.41 -11.06 1.07
N TYR A 39 -17.24 -9.75 0.94
CA TYR A 39 -18.33 -8.78 0.92
C TYR A 39 -18.25 -8.01 -0.41
N PRO A 40 -18.81 -8.58 -1.52
CA PRO A 40 -18.53 -8.03 -2.86
C PRO A 40 -19.16 -6.66 -3.15
N GLU A 41 -20.12 -6.25 -2.35
CA GLU A 41 -20.76 -4.94 -2.50
C GLU A 41 -20.22 -3.97 -1.46
N VAL A 42 -21.03 -3.54 -0.50
CA VAL A 42 -20.63 -2.61 0.56
C VAL A 42 -19.99 -3.37 1.70
N LEU A 43 -18.83 -2.91 2.18
CA LEU A 43 -18.17 -3.52 3.32
C LEU A 43 -18.94 -3.26 4.61
N PRO A 44 -18.93 -4.20 5.58
CA PRO A 44 -19.48 -3.94 6.91
C PRO A 44 -18.66 -2.86 7.62
N LYS A 45 -19.26 -2.24 8.65
CA LYS A 45 -18.69 -1.08 9.34
C LYS A 45 -17.25 -1.33 9.85
N ASN A 46 -16.98 -2.49 10.44
CA ASN A 46 -15.65 -2.80 10.96
C ASN A 46 -14.59 -2.82 9.87
N LEU A 47 -14.90 -3.35 8.69
CA LEU A 47 -13.96 -3.37 7.56
C LEU A 47 -13.82 -1.99 6.91
N ARG A 48 -14.87 -1.17 6.94
CA ARG A 48 -14.78 0.23 6.49
C ARG A 48 -13.83 1.03 7.37
N ILE A 49 -13.85 0.79 8.68
CA ILE A 49 -12.88 1.40 9.61
C ILE A 49 -11.46 0.90 9.30
N MET A 50 -11.29 -0.39 9.02
CA MET A 50 -9.99 -0.95 8.63
C MET A 50 -9.47 -0.30 7.34
N SER A 51 -10.35 0.06 6.41
CA SER A 51 -9.96 0.79 5.20
C SER A 51 -9.38 2.17 5.53
N LEU A 52 -9.94 2.87 6.51
CA LEU A 52 -9.38 4.15 6.97
C LEU A 52 -8.02 3.97 7.63
N VAL A 53 -7.84 2.91 8.42
CA VAL A 53 -6.54 2.57 9.01
C VAL A 53 -5.51 2.33 7.91
N ALA A 54 -5.90 1.64 6.84
CA ALA A 54 -5.02 1.39 5.69
C ALA A 54 -4.55 2.70 5.05
N VAL A 55 -5.42 3.70 4.93
CA VAL A 55 -5.04 5.03 4.41
C VAL A 55 -3.92 5.63 5.27
N GLY A 56 -4.04 5.56 6.59
CA GLY A 56 -3.02 6.05 7.51
C GLY A 56 -1.68 5.33 7.31
N ILE A 57 -1.71 4.02 7.12
CA ILE A 57 -0.51 3.21 6.86
C ILE A 57 0.13 3.61 5.53
N PHE A 58 -0.66 3.80 4.47
CA PHE A 58 -0.14 4.20 3.16
C PHE A 58 0.45 5.61 3.18
N MET A 59 -0.14 6.53 3.94
CA MET A 59 0.40 7.87 4.13
C MET A 59 1.73 7.82 4.89
N LEU A 60 1.80 7.03 5.96
CA LEU A 60 3.04 6.83 6.72
C LEU A 60 4.13 6.22 5.83
N GLY A 61 3.78 5.24 5.03
CA GLY A 61 4.72 4.61 4.09
C GLY A 61 5.24 5.58 3.05
N SER A 62 4.35 6.39 2.46
CA SER A 62 4.72 7.41 1.49
C SER A 62 5.68 8.43 2.10
N PHE A 63 5.37 8.94 3.28
CA PHE A 63 6.22 9.87 4.00
C PHE A 63 7.60 9.27 4.28
N SER A 64 7.63 8.04 4.77
CA SER A 64 8.88 7.33 5.10
C SER A 64 9.78 7.15 3.88
N VAL A 65 9.20 6.74 2.76
CA VAL A 65 9.93 6.58 1.51
C VAL A 65 10.53 7.91 1.05
N LEU A 66 9.76 8.99 1.11
CA LEU A 66 10.23 10.32 0.70
C LEU A 66 11.36 10.83 1.60
N VAL A 67 11.32 10.55 2.89
CA VAL A 67 12.41 10.87 3.81
C VAL A 67 13.66 10.05 3.46
N ARG A 68 13.49 8.75 3.23
CA ARG A 68 14.62 7.85 2.96
C ARG A 68 15.38 8.20 1.68
N VAL A 69 14.70 8.69 0.65
CA VAL A 69 15.37 9.05 -0.62
C VAL A 69 15.81 10.52 -0.67
N GLY A 70 15.57 11.29 0.38
CA GLY A 70 16.04 12.66 0.49
C GLY A 70 15.17 13.71 -0.17
N ILE A 71 13.94 13.37 -0.57
CA ILE A 71 12.97 14.36 -1.10
C ILE A 71 12.43 15.22 0.03
N ILE A 72 12.08 14.62 1.16
CA ILE A 72 11.74 15.35 2.39
C ILE A 72 13.01 15.47 3.21
N THR A 73 13.47 16.71 3.43
CA THR A 73 14.70 16.99 4.15
C THR A 73 14.48 17.73 5.46
N ILE A 74 13.27 18.24 5.70
CA ILE A 74 12.90 18.95 6.94
C ILE A 74 12.99 18.00 8.14
N ILE A 75 12.59 16.75 7.94
CA ILE A 75 12.70 15.71 8.94
C ILE A 75 13.98 14.91 8.65
N PRO A 76 14.88 14.75 9.62
CA PRO A 76 16.10 13.97 9.39
C PRO A 76 15.76 12.49 9.24
N ASP A 77 16.47 11.81 8.35
CA ASP A 77 16.35 10.37 8.21
C ASP A 77 16.83 9.68 9.48
N SER A 78 16.23 8.54 9.81
CA SER A 78 16.56 7.78 11.01
C SER A 78 16.21 6.30 10.81
N ILE A 79 16.64 5.49 11.77
CA ILE A 79 16.39 4.05 11.75
C ILE A 79 14.89 3.72 11.70
N ILE A 80 14.02 4.58 12.24
CA ILE A 80 12.58 4.33 12.24
C ILE A 80 12.03 4.25 10.82
N PHE A 81 12.51 5.14 9.92
CA PHE A 81 12.07 5.12 8.53
C PHE A 81 12.62 3.90 7.78
N VAL A 82 13.83 3.47 8.11
CA VAL A 82 14.40 2.22 7.60
C VAL A 82 13.49 1.05 7.96
N ILE A 83 13.12 0.95 9.23
CA ILE A 83 12.25 -0.13 9.73
C ILE A 83 10.89 -0.09 9.04
N ILE A 84 10.28 1.08 8.92
CA ILE A 84 8.95 1.23 8.29
C ILE A 84 8.99 0.73 6.85
N VAL A 85 9.99 1.13 6.06
CA VAL A 85 10.10 0.72 4.66
C VAL A 85 10.28 -0.80 4.54
N TRP A 86 11.14 -1.41 5.36
CA TRP A 86 11.33 -2.86 5.35
C TRP A 86 10.07 -3.62 5.77
N VAL A 87 9.41 -3.16 6.83
CA VAL A 87 8.16 -3.78 7.30
C VAL A 87 7.09 -3.72 6.22
N LEU A 88 6.94 -2.57 5.55
CA LEU A 88 5.96 -2.44 4.47
C LEU A 88 6.32 -3.28 3.26
N ALA A 89 7.60 -3.41 2.92
CA ALA A 89 8.03 -4.29 1.82
C ALA A 89 7.62 -5.74 2.07
N ILE A 90 7.84 -6.21 3.30
CA ILE A 90 7.44 -7.56 3.70
C ILE A 90 5.92 -7.71 3.73
N TYR A 91 5.22 -6.72 4.30
CA TYR A 91 3.77 -6.72 4.38
C TYR A 91 3.12 -6.78 2.99
N LEU A 92 3.59 -5.96 2.05
CA LEU A 92 3.05 -5.94 0.69
C LEU A 92 3.36 -7.24 -0.06
N SER A 93 4.48 -7.90 0.26
CA SER A 93 4.79 -9.22 -0.29
C SER A 93 3.78 -10.27 0.18
N LEU A 94 3.47 -10.28 1.48
CA LEU A 94 2.45 -11.17 2.05
C LEU A 94 1.08 -10.84 1.47
N ASN A 95 0.77 -9.56 1.32
CA ASN A 95 -0.48 -9.10 0.73
C ASN A 95 -0.63 -9.59 -0.72
N THR A 96 0.46 -9.61 -1.48
CA THR A 96 0.47 -10.16 -2.84
C THR A 96 0.06 -11.63 -2.84
N LEU A 97 0.61 -12.42 -1.92
CA LEU A 97 0.25 -13.84 -1.80
C LEU A 97 -1.23 -14.00 -1.42
N MET A 98 -1.73 -13.16 -0.53
CA MET A 98 -3.15 -13.18 -0.14
C MET A 98 -4.05 -12.81 -1.31
N ASN A 99 -3.66 -11.83 -2.13
CA ASN A 99 -4.41 -11.47 -3.34
C ASN A 99 -4.43 -12.61 -4.36
N LEU A 100 -3.31 -13.31 -4.54
CA LEU A 100 -3.24 -14.47 -5.42
C LEU A 100 -4.14 -15.61 -4.94
N ALA A 101 -4.29 -15.76 -3.64
CA ALA A 101 -5.13 -16.79 -3.02
C ALA A 101 -6.60 -16.36 -2.86
N SER A 102 -6.94 -15.14 -3.28
CA SER A 102 -8.31 -14.62 -3.15
C SER A 102 -9.30 -15.42 -3.98
N GLU A 103 -10.49 -15.65 -3.42
CA GLU A 103 -11.61 -16.24 -4.15
C GLU A 103 -12.25 -15.27 -5.12
N SER A 104 -12.01 -13.97 -4.96
CA SER A 104 -12.50 -12.93 -5.86
C SER A 104 -11.58 -12.79 -7.06
N GLU A 105 -12.09 -13.06 -8.26
CA GLU A 105 -11.32 -12.85 -9.50
C GLU A 105 -10.97 -11.38 -9.70
N SER A 106 -11.83 -10.46 -9.28
CA SER A 106 -11.58 -9.02 -9.36
C SER A 106 -10.38 -8.61 -8.50
N GLU A 107 -10.34 -9.05 -7.25
CA GLU A 107 -9.22 -8.77 -6.37
C GLU A 107 -7.93 -9.39 -6.89
N LYS A 108 -7.97 -10.66 -7.26
CA LYS A 108 -6.81 -11.37 -7.79
C LYS A 108 -6.24 -10.67 -9.02
N LYS A 109 -7.10 -10.26 -9.95
CA LYS A 109 -6.70 -9.66 -11.23
C LYS A 109 -6.14 -8.26 -11.07
N PHE A 110 -6.74 -7.43 -10.20
CA PHE A 110 -6.38 -6.01 -10.10
C PHE A 110 -5.44 -5.72 -8.95
N MET A 111 -5.61 -6.39 -7.80
CA MET A 111 -4.81 -6.08 -6.61
C MET A 111 -3.47 -6.82 -6.58
N THR A 112 -3.36 -7.98 -7.19
CA THR A 112 -2.09 -8.72 -7.24
C THR A 112 -0.99 -7.92 -7.94
N PRO A 113 -1.20 -7.37 -9.16
CA PRO A 113 -0.17 -6.56 -9.80
C PRO A 113 0.20 -5.31 -9.00
N VAL A 114 -0.77 -4.67 -8.39
CA VAL A 114 -0.55 -3.45 -7.60
C VAL A 114 0.32 -3.75 -6.38
N SER A 115 -0.05 -4.75 -5.59
CA SER A 115 0.70 -5.12 -4.39
C SER A 115 2.08 -5.67 -4.73
N LEU A 116 2.21 -6.44 -5.79
CA LEU A 116 3.50 -6.96 -6.26
C LEU A 116 4.42 -5.82 -6.69
N SER A 117 3.90 -4.87 -7.47
CA SER A 117 4.68 -3.70 -7.89
C SER A 117 5.14 -2.87 -6.70
N LEU A 118 4.26 -2.65 -5.72
CA LEU A 118 4.61 -1.95 -4.49
C LEU A 118 5.69 -2.70 -3.70
N ALA A 119 5.55 -4.02 -3.55
CA ALA A 119 6.52 -4.82 -2.82
C ALA A 119 7.91 -4.72 -3.44
N ILE A 120 8.00 -4.88 -4.76
CA ILE A 120 9.26 -4.79 -5.49
C ILE A 120 9.86 -3.39 -5.33
N CYS A 121 9.07 -2.34 -5.53
CA CYS A 121 9.52 -0.96 -5.41
C CYS A 121 9.98 -0.63 -3.99
N LEU A 122 9.27 -1.10 -2.97
CA LEU A 122 9.65 -0.88 -1.58
C LEU A 122 10.97 -1.58 -1.24
N PHE A 123 11.20 -2.80 -1.74
CA PHE A 123 12.49 -3.47 -1.56
C PHE A 123 13.62 -2.72 -2.26
N ILE A 124 13.38 -2.17 -3.44
CA ILE A 124 14.40 -1.36 -4.14
C ILE A 124 14.75 -0.12 -3.30
N VAL A 125 13.77 0.59 -2.78
CA VAL A 125 14.02 1.74 -1.90
C VAL A 125 14.75 1.30 -0.63
N ALA A 126 14.33 0.22 -0.01
CA ALA A 126 14.94 -0.30 1.21
C ALA A 126 16.42 -0.63 1.03
N ILE A 127 16.79 -1.19 -0.12
CA ILE A 127 18.15 -1.61 -0.42
C ILE A 127 19.00 -0.44 -0.93
N ALA A 128 18.43 0.40 -1.79
CA ALA A 128 19.18 1.45 -2.50
C ALA A 128 19.29 2.77 -1.74
N ALA A 129 18.41 3.00 -0.77
CA ALA A 129 18.40 4.27 -0.02
C ALA A 129 19.19 4.21 1.28
#